data_fbc37679d44d3852adfa06c7679cbe71
#
_entry.id   fbc37679d44d3852adfa06c7679cbe71
#
_cell.length_a   1.000
_cell.length_b   1.000
_cell.length_c   1.000
_cell.angle_alpha   90.00
_cell.angle_beta   90.00
_cell.angle_gamma   90.00
#
_symmetry.space_group_name_H-M   'P 1'
#
loop_
_entity.id
_entity.type
_entity.pdbx_description
1 polymer ?
#
loop_
_entity_poly.entity_id
_entity_poly.type
_entity_poly.pdbx_seq_one_letter_code
_entity_poly.pdbx_strand_id
1 'polypeptide(L)'
;MSIEGVLQEGFVTTSLAKIINWTRTGSMWPMTFGLACCAIEMIHAGCSRYDLDRFGIVFRPSPRQSDVMIVAGTLTNKMAPALRKVYDQMAEPRWVLSMGSCANGGGYYHYSYSVVRGVDRIVPVDVYVPGCPPTAEALLYGLIQLQSKIRRTTTIAR
;
A
#
# COMPACT_ATOMS: atom_id res chain seq x y z
N MET A 1 27.13 22.46 -19.62
CA MET A 1 25.87 23.24 -19.46
C MET A 1 25.03 22.54 -18.40
N SER A 2 24.75 23.26 -17.32
CA SER A 2 23.90 22.73 -16.24
C SER A 2 22.46 22.64 -16.77
N ILE A 3 21.74 21.55 -16.39
CA ILE A 3 20.31 21.36 -16.70
C ILE A 3 19.46 22.54 -16.17
N GLU A 4 19.93 23.24 -15.16
CA GLU A 4 19.29 24.43 -14.61
C GLU A 4 19.23 25.61 -15.62
N GLY A 5 20.19 25.72 -16.52
CA GLY A 5 20.18 26.77 -17.55
C GLY A 5 19.09 26.58 -18.60
N VAL A 6 18.70 25.36 -18.87
CA VAL A 6 17.63 25.01 -19.84
C VAL A 6 16.23 25.35 -19.31
N LEU A 7 16.07 25.38 -17.99
CA LEU A 7 14.79 25.71 -17.35
C LEU A 7 14.44 27.20 -17.48
N GLN A 8 15.42 28.05 -17.68
CA GLN A 8 15.21 29.51 -17.88
C GLN A 8 14.69 29.87 -19.27
N GLU A 9 14.78 28.92 -20.23
CA GLU A 9 14.29 29.11 -21.60
C GLU A 9 12.86 28.64 -21.83
N GLY A 10 12.08 28.42 -20.78
CA GLY A 10 10.67 28.07 -20.88
C GLY A 10 10.38 26.57 -21.12
N PHE A 11 11.39 25.71 -21.06
CA PHE A 11 11.23 24.25 -21.15
C PHE A 11 11.24 23.62 -19.76
N VAL A 12 10.21 22.84 -19.45
CA VAL A 12 10.16 22.04 -18.23
C VAL A 12 10.80 20.67 -18.52
N THR A 13 12.06 20.50 -18.15
CA THR A 13 12.72 19.19 -18.20
C THR A 13 12.44 18.43 -16.91
N THR A 14 11.83 17.27 -17.03
CA THR A 14 11.54 16.37 -15.91
C THR A 14 12.35 15.10 -16.08
N SER A 15 12.95 14.60 -15.00
CA SER A 15 13.64 13.30 -15.04
C SER A 15 12.64 12.18 -15.34
N LEU A 16 13.05 11.18 -16.10
CA LEU A 16 12.23 10.01 -16.43
C LEU A 16 11.63 9.34 -15.18
N ALA A 17 12.42 9.27 -14.09
CA ALA A 17 11.97 8.73 -12.82
C ALA A 17 10.75 9.50 -12.26
N LYS A 18 10.73 10.82 -12.37
CA LYS A 18 9.60 11.63 -11.90
C LYS A 18 8.34 11.37 -12.73
N ILE A 19 8.46 11.22 -14.05
CA ILE A 19 7.32 10.90 -14.92
C ILE A 19 6.76 9.52 -14.58
N ILE A 20 7.61 8.51 -14.45
CA ILE A 20 7.22 7.15 -14.08
C ILE A 20 6.54 7.14 -12.70
N ASN A 21 7.09 7.83 -11.72
CA ASN A 21 6.49 7.89 -10.38
C ASN A 21 5.17 8.66 -10.36
N TRP A 22 5.03 9.68 -11.19
CA TRP A 22 3.74 10.38 -11.36
C TRP A 22 2.67 9.45 -11.92
N THR A 23 2.97 8.68 -12.96
CA THR A 23 2.02 7.69 -13.52
C THR A 23 1.67 6.60 -12.52
N ARG A 24 2.66 6.05 -11.78
CA ARG A 24 2.45 5.05 -10.73
C ARG A 24 1.53 5.54 -9.61
N THR A 25 1.67 6.81 -9.21
CA THR A 25 0.82 7.38 -8.16
C THR A 25 -0.58 7.74 -8.64
N GLY A 26 -0.76 7.98 -9.92
CA GLY A 26 -2.07 8.27 -10.53
C GLY A 26 -2.92 7.03 -10.78
N SER A 27 -2.31 5.84 -10.73
CA SER A 27 -3.01 4.55 -10.94
C SER A 27 -2.39 3.50 -10.03
N MET A 28 -2.94 3.35 -8.83
CA MET A 28 -2.55 2.33 -7.87
C MET A 28 -3.67 1.30 -7.75
N TRP A 29 -3.35 0.04 -7.96
CA TRP A 29 -4.30 -1.06 -7.89
C TRP A 29 -4.01 -1.96 -6.69
N PRO A 30 -4.70 -1.73 -5.56
CA PRO A 30 -4.48 -2.52 -4.37
C PRO A 30 -5.08 -3.92 -4.49
N MET A 31 -4.30 -4.92 -4.10
CA MET A 31 -4.83 -6.21 -3.74
C MET A 31 -5.36 -6.17 -2.32
N THR A 32 -6.60 -6.57 -2.15
CA THR A 32 -7.27 -6.59 -0.85
C THR A 32 -7.01 -7.91 -0.13
N PHE A 33 -6.11 -7.91 0.85
CA PHE A 33 -5.87 -9.06 1.70
C PHE A 33 -6.62 -8.89 3.03
N GLY A 34 -7.94 -9.07 2.97
CA GLY A 34 -8.84 -8.91 4.11
C GLY A 34 -8.87 -10.16 5.00
N LEU A 35 -8.44 -10.03 6.25
CA LEU A 35 -8.34 -11.14 7.19
C LEU A 35 -9.31 -11.06 8.37
N ALA A 36 -9.74 -9.84 8.74
CA ALA A 36 -10.60 -9.61 9.89
C ALA A 36 -11.40 -8.31 9.75
N CYS A 37 -11.81 -7.70 10.87
CA CYS A 37 -12.65 -6.49 10.92
C CYS A 37 -12.09 -5.29 10.13
N CYS A 38 -10.78 -5.14 10.01
CA CYS A 38 -10.19 -4.09 9.18
C CYS A 38 -10.60 -4.18 7.70
N ALA A 39 -10.94 -5.38 7.22
CA ALA A 39 -11.44 -5.57 5.86
C ALA A 39 -12.75 -4.82 5.60
N ILE A 40 -13.60 -4.69 6.60
CA ILE A 40 -14.88 -3.97 6.49
C ILE A 40 -14.62 -2.47 6.25
N GLU A 41 -13.72 -1.87 7.01
CA GLU A 41 -13.32 -0.47 6.81
C GLU A 41 -12.59 -0.27 5.47
N MET A 42 -11.83 -1.25 5.02
CA MET A 42 -11.20 -1.22 3.70
C MET A 42 -12.26 -1.23 2.59
N ILE A 43 -13.29 -2.08 2.70
CA ILE A 43 -14.42 -2.09 1.75
C ILE A 43 -15.16 -0.75 1.82
N HIS A 44 -15.41 -0.23 3.02
CA HIS A 44 -16.06 1.06 3.21
C HIS A 44 -15.31 2.21 2.53
N ALA A 45 -13.99 2.22 2.57
CA ALA A 45 -13.16 3.20 1.86
C ALA A 45 -13.36 3.16 0.33
N GLY A 46 -13.64 1.98 -0.24
CA GLY A 46 -13.96 1.81 -1.67
C GLY A 46 -15.39 2.14 -2.04
N CYS A 47 -16.30 2.34 -1.05
CA CYS A 47 -17.70 2.65 -1.31
C CYS A 47 -17.89 4.13 -1.64
N SER A 48 -19.12 4.47 -2.09
CA SER A 48 -19.50 5.78 -2.62
C SER A 48 -19.19 6.98 -1.72
N ARG A 49 -19.16 6.80 -0.38
CA ARG A 49 -18.88 7.88 0.56
C ARG A 49 -17.46 8.44 0.43
N TYR A 50 -16.46 7.55 0.25
CA TYR A 50 -15.05 7.92 0.18
C TYR A 50 -14.50 7.88 -1.24
N ASP A 51 -15.02 6.97 -2.05
CA ASP A 51 -14.74 6.86 -3.49
C ASP A 51 -13.25 6.87 -3.83
N LEU A 52 -12.57 5.76 -3.51
CA LEU A 52 -11.14 5.61 -3.80
C LEU A 52 -10.82 5.71 -5.30
N ASP A 53 -11.78 5.42 -6.17
CA ASP A 53 -11.60 5.45 -7.62
C ASP A 53 -11.20 6.84 -8.12
N ARG A 54 -11.71 7.92 -7.50
CA ARG A 54 -11.32 9.30 -7.84
C ARG A 54 -9.85 9.61 -7.57
N PHE A 55 -9.19 8.80 -6.73
CA PHE A 55 -7.74 8.90 -6.47
C PHE A 55 -6.92 7.96 -7.37
N GLY A 56 -7.56 7.27 -8.33
CA GLY A 56 -6.92 6.29 -9.19
C GLY A 56 -6.63 4.96 -8.47
N ILE A 57 -7.36 4.67 -7.38
CA ILE A 57 -7.14 3.50 -6.53
C ILE A 57 -8.30 2.52 -6.74
N VAL A 58 -8.06 1.46 -7.49
CA VAL A 58 -9.06 0.45 -7.84
C VAL A 58 -8.68 -0.90 -7.25
N PHE A 59 -9.54 -1.48 -6.43
CA PHE A 59 -9.33 -2.79 -5.84
C PHE A 59 -9.27 -3.91 -6.87
N ARG A 60 -8.29 -4.77 -6.74
CA ARG A 60 -8.10 -5.93 -7.60
C ARG A 60 -8.06 -7.24 -6.80
N PRO A 61 -8.69 -8.32 -7.29
CA PRO A 61 -8.70 -9.60 -6.60
C PRO A 61 -7.43 -10.44 -6.84
N SER A 62 -6.67 -10.14 -7.89
CA SER A 62 -5.52 -10.94 -8.29
C SER A 62 -4.19 -10.22 -7.97
N PRO A 63 -3.21 -10.92 -7.36
CA PRO A 63 -1.89 -10.34 -7.10
C PRO A 63 -1.14 -9.95 -8.37
N ARG A 64 -1.37 -10.64 -9.47
CA ARG A 64 -0.71 -10.35 -10.77
C ARG A 64 -1.22 -9.07 -11.44
N GLN A 65 -2.36 -8.56 -10.99
CA GLN A 65 -2.97 -7.32 -11.49
C GLN A 65 -2.84 -6.17 -10.49
N SER A 66 -2.08 -6.34 -9.41
CA SER A 66 -2.02 -5.40 -8.30
C SER A 66 -0.61 -4.90 -8.08
N ASP A 67 -0.50 -3.62 -7.72
CA ASP A 67 0.75 -2.93 -7.43
C ASP A 67 0.97 -2.76 -5.92
N VAL A 68 -0.12 -2.70 -5.15
CA VAL A 68 -0.11 -2.52 -3.71
C VAL A 68 -0.81 -3.69 -3.04
N MET A 69 -0.29 -4.20 -1.92
CA MET A 69 -0.97 -5.15 -1.07
C MET A 69 -1.47 -4.44 0.19
N ILE A 70 -2.77 -4.47 0.46
CA ILE A 70 -3.32 -4.00 1.73
C ILE A 70 -3.62 -5.22 2.60
N VAL A 71 -2.86 -5.36 3.68
CA VAL A 71 -3.08 -6.42 4.67
C VAL A 71 -3.97 -5.86 5.78
N ALA A 72 -5.24 -6.26 5.78
CA ALA A 72 -6.26 -5.71 6.65
C ALA A 72 -6.77 -6.76 7.65
N GLY A 73 -6.17 -6.81 8.81
CA GLY A 73 -6.61 -7.68 9.90
C GLY A 73 -5.53 -8.55 10.52
N THR A 74 -5.96 -9.53 11.31
CA THR A 74 -5.07 -10.41 12.08
C THR A 74 -4.43 -11.46 11.20
N LEU A 75 -3.09 -11.46 11.14
CA LEU A 75 -2.34 -12.50 10.44
C LEU A 75 -2.04 -13.66 11.38
N THR A 76 -2.53 -14.83 11.04
CA THR A 76 -2.22 -16.06 11.79
C THR A 76 -1.00 -16.78 11.22
N ASN A 77 -0.33 -17.57 12.05
CA ASN A 77 0.80 -18.41 11.63
C ASN A 77 0.44 -19.34 10.46
N LYS A 78 -0.81 -19.85 10.44
CA LYS A 78 -1.32 -20.72 9.38
C LYS A 78 -1.53 -19.97 8.06
N MET A 79 -1.89 -18.67 8.11
CA MET A 79 -2.11 -17.83 6.94
C MET A 79 -0.81 -17.17 6.43
N ALA A 80 0.21 -17.03 7.26
CA ALA A 80 1.46 -16.35 6.91
C ALA A 80 2.14 -16.91 5.64
N PRO A 81 2.23 -18.24 5.42
CA PRO A 81 2.76 -18.78 4.16
C PRO A 81 1.94 -18.39 2.93
N ALA A 82 0.61 -18.32 3.06
CA ALA A 82 -0.27 -17.90 1.98
C ALA A 82 -0.06 -16.42 1.63
N LEU A 83 0.04 -15.55 2.64
CA LEU A 83 0.36 -14.13 2.43
C LEU A 83 1.70 -13.96 1.71
N ARG A 84 2.73 -14.67 2.14
CA ARG A 84 4.04 -14.62 1.49
C ARG A 84 3.97 -15.07 0.03
N LYS A 85 3.28 -16.17 -0.24
CA LYS A 85 3.10 -16.69 -1.60
C LYS A 85 2.38 -15.70 -2.51
N VAL A 86 1.35 -15.05 -1.99
CA VAL A 86 0.61 -14.02 -2.73
C VAL A 86 1.48 -12.79 -3.00
N TYR A 87 2.26 -12.35 -2.01
CA TYR A 87 3.21 -11.25 -2.19
C TYR A 87 4.25 -11.56 -3.28
N ASP A 88 4.78 -12.77 -3.30
CA ASP A 88 5.77 -13.18 -4.32
C ASP A 88 5.18 -13.27 -5.73
N GLN A 89 3.86 -13.41 -5.86
CA GLN A 89 3.14 -13.40 -7.14
C GLN A 89 2.84 -12.00 -7.69
N MET A 90 3.02 -10.96 -6.87
CA MET A 90 2.87 -9.58 -7.33
C MET A 90 4.05 -9.17 -8.20
N ALA A 91 3.75 -8.44 -9.29
CA ALA A 91 4.77 -7.87 -10.15
C ALA A 91 5.52 -6.73 -9.43
N GLU A 92 6.77 -6.51 -9.78
CA GLU A 92 7.52 -5.35 -9.32
C GLU A 92 7.28 -4.15 -10.29
N PRO A 93 7.22 -2.94 -9.77
CA PRO A 93 7.35 -2.53 -8.36
C PRO A 93 6.08 -2.81 -7.55
N ARG A 94 6.25 -3.24 -6.30
CA ARG A 94 5.17 -3.61 -5.39
C ARG A 94 5.36 -2.96 -4.01
N TRP A 95 4.27 -2.58 -3.39
CA TRP A 95 4.25 -1.93 -2.07
C TRP A 95 3.29 -2.64 -1.13
N VAL A 96 3.55 -2.56 0.16
CA VAL A 96 2.72 -3.17 1.19
C VAL A 96 2.26 -2.12 2.19
N LEU A 97 0.96 -2.07 2.42
CA LEU A 97 0.32 -1.26 3.44
C LEU A 97 -0.25 -2.19 4.51
N SER A 98 0.23 -2.02 5.75
CA SER A 98 -0.27 -2.75 6.90
C SER A 98 -1.37 -1.95 7.58
N MET A 99 -2.60 -2.48 7.60
CA MET A 99 -3.79 -1.82 8.13
C MET A 99 -4.23 -2.43 9.44
N GLY A 100 -4.23 -1.59 10.46
CA GLY A 100 -4.72 -1.91 11.79
C GLY A 100 -3.70 -2.52 12.72
N SER A 101 -3.97 -2.43 14.02
CA SER A 101 -3.04 -2.87 15.09
C SER A 101 -2.66 -4.35 15.00
N CYS A 102 -3.58 -5.20 14.53
CA CYS A 102 -3.32 -6.63 14.39
C CYS A 102 -2.27 -6.91 13.31
N ALA A 103 -2.37 -6.27 12.14
CA ALA A 103 -1.39 -6.39 11.08
C ALA A 103 -0.06 -5.72 11.45
N ASN A 104 -0.11 -4.59 12.15
CA ASN A 104 1.08 -3.81 12.53
C ASN A 104 1.95 -4.54 13.55
N GLY A 105 1.36 -5.22 14.54
CA GLY A 105 2.15 -5.83 15.62
C GLY A 105 1.43 -6.91 16.41
N GLY A 106 0.36 -7.49 15.85
CA GLY A 106 -0.46 -8.49 16.56
C GLY A 106 -1.63 -7.89 17.35
N GLY A 107 -1.58 -6.58 17.67
CA GLY A 107 -2.64 -5.83 18.32
C GLY A 107 -3.17 -6.46 19.60
N TYR A 108 -4.48 -6.58 19.71
CA TYR A 108 -5.15 -7.20 20.84
C TYR A 108 -4.73 -8.68 21.07
N TYR A 109 -4.33 -9.38 19.99
CA TYR A 109 -3.95 -10.79 20.01
C TYR A 109 -2.43 -11.01 20.04
N HIS A 110 -1.67 -10.01 20.45
CA HIS A 110 -0.19 -10.04 20.40
C HIS A 110 0.42 -11.27 21.11
N TYR A 111 -0.16 -11.67 22.23
CA TYR A 111 0.33 -12.81 23.04
C TYR A 111 -0.31 -14.16 22.65
N SER A 112 -1.15 -14.18 21.62
CA SER A 112 -1.73 -15.43 21.14
C SER A 112 -0.67 -16.31 20.49
N TYR A 113 -0.73 -17.62 20.75
CA TYR A 113 0.15 -18.62 20.15
C TYR A 113 -0.01 -18.77 18.64
N SER A 114 -1.17 -18.37 18.09
CA SER A 114 -1.53 -18.56 16.69
C SER A 114 -1.30 -17.33 15.82
N VAL A 115 -0.97 -16.18 16.40
CA VAL A 115 -0.91 -14.89 15.68
C VAL A 115 0.54 -14.46 15.42
N VAL A 116 0.80 -14.00 14.21
CA VAL A 116 2.07 -13.38 13.83
C VAL A 116 2.12 -11.95 14.38
N ARG A 117 3.17 -11.63 15.10
CA ARG A 117 3.36 -10.32 15.75
C ARG A 117 3.90 -9.28 14.77
N GLY A 118 3.11 -8.94 13.76
CA GLY A 118 3.45 -7.98 12.71
C GLY A 118 3.65 -8.62 11.34
N VAL A 119 3.06 -8.02 10.32
CA VAL A 119 3.18 -8.45 8.92
C VAL A 119 4.60 -8.23 8.39
N ASP A 120 5.31 -7.27 8.95
CA ASP A 120 6.71 -6.94 8.63
C ASP A 120 7.69 -8.10 8.84
N ARG A 121 7.32 -9.09 9.65
CA ARG A 121 8.10 -10.34 9.81
C ARG A 121 8.02 -11.26 8.60
N ILE A 122 7.02 -11.09 7.74
CA ILE A 122 6.77 -11.96 6.59
C ILE A 122 7.07 -11.23 5.28
N VAL A 123 6.64 -9.97 5.15
CA VAL A 123 6.82 -9.14 3.96
C VAL A 123 7.24 -7.71 4.35
N PRO A 124 8.04 -7.02 3.54
CA PRO A 124 8.44 -5.65 3.84
C PRO A 124 7.23 -4.72 3.78
N VAL A 125 7.03 -3.92 4.81
CA VAL A 125 5.93 -2.96 4.92
C VAL A 125 6.41 -1.55 4.61
N ASP A 126 5.66 -0.84 3.78
CA ASP A 126 5.97 0.53 3.37
C ASP A 126 5.28 1.59 4.22
N VAL A 127 4.02 1.33 4.58
CA VAL A 127 3.19 2.24 5.38
C VAL A 127 2.39 1.45 6.40
N TYR A 128 2.33 1.97 7.61
CA TYR A 128 1.52 1.44 8.71
C TYR A 128 0.35 2.38 8.99
N VAL A 129 -0.86 1.82 9.04
CA VAL A 129 -2.07 2.54 9.42
C VAL A 129 -2.53 2.06 10.78
N PRO A 130 -2.43 2.87 11.83
CA PRO A 130 -2.84 2.48 13.18
C PRO A 130 -4.36 2.54 13.34
N GLY A 131 -4.89 1.74 14.26
CA GLY A 131 -6.31 1.69 14.63
C GLY A 131 -6.78 0.25 14.85
N CYS A 132 -7.98 0.10 15.45
CA CYS A 132 -8.55 -1.23 15.72
C CYS A 132 -10.09 -1.22 15.67
N PRO A 133 -10.67 -1.23 14.43
CA PRO A 133 -10.06 -0.96 13.14
C PRO A 133 -9.73 0.52 12.94
N PRO A 134 -8.81 0.88 12.03
CA PRO A 134 -8.68 2.27 11.57
C PRO A 134 -9.91 2.66 10.76
N THR A 135 -10.27 3.93 10.81
CA THR A 135 -11.37 4.46 10.00
C THR A 135 -11.01 4.45 8.51
N ALA A 136 -12.01 4.53 7.64
CA ALA A 136 -11.80 4.63 6.20
C ALA A 136 -10.95 5.86 5.82
N GLU A 137 -11.11 6.98 6.54
CA GLU A 137 -10.27 8.19 6.35
C GLU A 137 -8.80 7.92 6.72
N ALA A 138 -8.55 7.16 7.78
CA ALA A 138 -7.19 6.79 8.17
C ALA A 138 -6.51 5.91 7.11
N LEU A 139 -7.26 4.97 6.51
CA LEU A 139 -6.78 4.19 5.39
C LEU A 139 -6.47 5.07 4.17
N LEU A 140 -7.39 5.97 3.81
CA LEU A 140 -7.19 6.92 2.72
C LEU A 140 -5.94 7.77 2.94
N TYR A 141 -5.76 8.27 4.16
CA TYR A 141 -4.54 9.00 4.51
C TYR A 141 -3.27 8.16 4.34
N GLY A 142 -3.31 6.88 4.76
CA GLY A 142 -2.21 5.93 4.56
C GLY A 142 -1.86 5.72 3.08
N LEU A 143 -2.86 5.64 2.21
CA LEU A 143 -2.67 5.53 0.77
C LEU A 143 -2.06 6.81 0.18
N ILE A 144 -2.50 8.00 0.62
CA ILE A 144 -1.90 9.28 0.23
C ILE A 144 -0.44 9.36 0.69
N GLN A 145 -0.12 8.88 1.89
CA GLN A 145 1.28 8.79 2.36
C GLN A 145 2.12 7.85 1.49
N LEU A 146 1.55 6.73 1.06
CA LEU A 146 2.21 5.82 0.12
C LEU A 146 2.48 6.50 -1.22
N GLN A 147 1.51 7.24 -1.77
CA GLN A 147 1.70 8.03 -2.99
C GLN A 147 2.84 9.04 -2.81
N SER A 148 2.88 9.73 -1.68
CA SER A 148 3.95 10.69 -1.37
C SER A 148 5.32 10.02 -1.28
N LYS A 149 5.40 8.82 -0.70
CA LYS A 149 6.61 8.00 -0.64
C LYS A 149 7.10 7.64 -2.06
N ILE A 150 6.20 7.16 -2.92
CA ILE A 150 6.52 6.78 -4.30
C ILE A 150 7.04 7.99 -5.09
N ARG A 151 6.39 9.15 -4.97
CA ARG A 151 6.82 10.37 -5.66
C ARG A 151 8.22 10.84 -5.28
N ARG A 152 8.65 10.59 -4.04
CA ARG A 152 9.98 10.97 -3.54
C ARG A 152 11.08 9.99 -3.94
N THR A 153 10.72 8.80 -4.40
CA THR A 153 11.70 7.79 -4.81
C THR A 153 12.41 8.24 -6.09
N THR A 154 13.74 8.21 -6.07
CA THR A 154 14.56 8.62 -7.22
C THR A 154 14.94 7.46 -8.14
N THR A 155 14.75 6.23 -7.69
CA THR A 155 15.06 5.00 -8.44
C THR A 155 13.83 4.50 -9.18
N ILE A 156 14.02 4.03 -10.42
CA ILE A 156 12.97 3.42 -11.24
C ILE A 156 12.63 2.02 -10.72
N ALA A 157 13.64 1.28 -10.28
CA ALA A 157 13.49 0.02 -9.56
C ALA A 157 13.32 0.27 -8.06
N ARG A 158 12.55 -0.60 -7.40
CA ARG A 158 12.43 -0.56 -5.94
C ARG A 158 13.60 -1.28 -5.31
#